data_266eb2db9112c02a45f92da5909ff960
#
_entry.id   266eb2db9112c02a45f92da5909ff960
#
_cell.length_a   1.000
_cell.length_b   1.000
_cell.length_c   1.000
_cell.angle_alpha   90.00
_cell.angle_beta   90.00
_cell.angle_gamma   90.00
#
_symmetry.space_group_name_H-M   'P 1'
#
loop_
_entity.id
_entity.type
_entity.pdbx_description
1 polymer ?
#
loop_
_entity_poly.entity_id
_entity_poly.type
_entity_poly.pdbx_seq_one_letter_code
_entity_poly.pdbx_strand_id
1 'polypeptide(L)'
;MYKRQARIPALESGKVDFLVSTLAPTPERAKTVMFTIPYNGFQVGIYAKKGSKIENWADLKDKTVGVNRGSSVEPTLVKQAAATGLKVVRFDSDAAVIQALFSGQIDACAEPDTVANRSIKARPDGDMVLKFNFSTQPNSMATRKDAFELHQWLNNTIYYIKLNGELDEIARKWIGSSLPELPTF
;
A
#
# COMPACT_ATOMS: atom_id res chain seq x y z
N MET A 1 -0.56 14.79 13.20
CA MET A 1 -0.84 13.52 12.46
C MET A 1 -0.06 12.39 13.12
N TYR A 2 -0.71 11.31 13.53
CA TYR A 2 -0.04 10.20 14.19
C TYR A 2 0.88 9.45 13.22
N LYS A 3 2.10 9.08 13.67
CA LYS A 3 2.99 8.15 12.93
C LYS A 3 2.25 6.81 12.73
N ARG A 4 2.57 6.07 11.66
CA ARG A 4 1.90 4.78 11.33
C ARG A 4 1.72 3.85 12.54
N GLN A 5 2.78 3.70 13.34
CA GLN A 5 2.80 2.83 14.53
C GLN A 5 1.93 3.31 15.69
N ALA A 6 1.61 4.61 15.75
CA ALA A 6 0.82 5.20 16.83
C ALA A 6 -0.69 5.27 16.54
N ARG A 7 -1.15 4.88 15.34
CA ARG A 7 -2.56 5.02 14.92
C ARG A 7 -3.49 4.09 15.71
N ILE A 8 -3.23 2.79 15.69
CA ILE A 8 -4.03 1.82 16.43
C ILE A 8 -3.98 2.08 17.95
N PRO A 9 -2.82 2.31 18.58
CA PRO A 9 -2.80 2.71 20.00
C PRO A 9 -3.59 3.99 20.31
N ALA A 10 -3.64 4.97 19.42
CA ALA A 10 -4.46 6.17 19.62
C ALA A 10 -5.96 5.87 19.55
N LEU A 11 -6.38 4.94 18.71
CA LEU A 11 -7.76 4.46 18.64
C LEU A 11 -8.14 3.67 19.88
N GLU A 12 -7.32 2.72 20.31
CA GLU A 12 -7.54 1.88 21.49
C GLU A 12 -7.63 2.72 22.78
N SER A 13 -6.81 3.77 22.87
CA SER A 13 -6.84 4.69 24.04
C SER A 13 -7.95 5.74 24.00
N GLY A 14 -8.83 5.73 22.98
CA GLY A 14 -9.92 6.68 22.85
C GLY A 14 -9.49 8.11 22.48
N LYS A 15 -8.24 8.33 22.05
CA LYS A 15 -7.77 9.64 21.58
C LYS A 15 -8.37 10.03 20.24
N VAL A 16 -8.89 9.06 19.51
CA VAL A 16 -9.64 9.24 18.25
C VAL A 16 -10.78 8.23 18.24
N ASP A 17 -11.88 8.54 17.55
CA ASP A 17 -13.06 7.68 17.50
C ASP A 17 -12.96 6.64 16.41
N PHE A 18 -12.31 6.99 15.28
CA PHE A 18 -12.04 6.07 14.18
C PHE A 18 -10.80 6.50 13.40
N LEU A 19 -10.29 5.61 12.55
CA LEU A 19 -9.13 5.86 11.70
C LEU A 19 -9.56 5.86 10.24
N VAL A 20 -9.21 6.93 9.51
CA VAL A 20 -9.25 7.00 8.03
C VAL A 20 -7.82 7.18 7.55
N SER A 21 -7.24 6.14 6.98
CA SER A 21 -5.85 6.19 6.55
C SER A 21 -5.49 5.01 5.65
N THR A 22 -4.28 5.00 5.09
CA THR A 22 -3.71 3.78 4.48
C THR A 22 -3.50 2.73 5.56
N LEU A 23 -4.54 1.93 5.80
CA LEU A 23 -4.57 0.91 6.85
C LEU A 23 -5.17 -0.38 6.29
N ALA A 24 -4.29 -1.35 5.99
CA ALA A 24 -4.72 -2.66 5.53
C ALA A 24 -5.41 -3.44 6.65
N PRO A 25 -6.58 -4.05 6.39
CA PRO A 25 -7.32 -4.88 7.35
C PRO A 25 -6.67 -6.26 7.46
N THR A 26 -5.59 -6.36 8.24
CA THR A 26 -4.94 -7.65 8.47
C THR A 26 -5.59 -8.42 9.62
N PRO A 27 -5.59 -9.78 9.59
CA PRO A 27 -6.12 -10.59 10.70
C PRO A 27 -5.50 -10.25 12.05
N GLU A 28 -4.21 -9.91 12.07
CA GLU A 28 -3.53 -9.55 13.31
C GLU A 28 -4.10 -8.27 13.92
N ARG A 29 -4.30 -7.23 13.11
CA ARG A 29 -4.90 -5.97 13.54
C ARG A 29 -6.36 -6.13 13.92
N ALA A 30 -7.10 -7.01 13.25
CA ALA A 30 -8.49 -7.30 13.54
C ALA A 30 -8.72 -7.96 14.93
N LYS A 31 -7.65 -8.42 15.58
CA LYS A 31 -7.74 -8.87 17.00
C LYS A 31 -8.03 -7.72 17.94
N THR A 32 -7.64 -6.49 17.62
CA THR A 32 -7.73 -5.32 18.51
C THR A 32 -8.71 -4.26 18.05
N VAL A 33 -9.00 -4.16 16.74
CA VAL A 33 -9.92 -3.17 16.14
C VAL A 33 -10.92 -3.84 15.22
N MET A 34 -12.03 -3.15 14.91
CA MET A 34 -12.95 -3.54 13.83
C MET A 34 -12.61 -2.75 12.56
N PHE A 35 -12.59 -3.44 11.43
CA PHE A 35 -12.40 -2.84 10.13
C PHE A 35 -13.70 -2.74 9.36
N THR A 36 -13.93 -1.60 8.70
CA THR A 36 -15.03 -1.45 7.74
C THR A 36 -14.75 -2.23 6.46
N ILE A 37 -15.76 -2.31 5.58
CA ILE A 37 -15.52 -2.64 4.17
C ILE A 37 -14.45 -1.71 3.60
N PRO A 38 -13.63 -2.15 2.65
CA PRO A 38 -12.61 -1.31 2.05
C PRO A 38 -13.23 -0.11 1.32
N TYR A 39 -12.72 1.08 1.61
CA TYR A 39 -13.15 2.30 0.91
C TYR A 39 -12.17 2.74 -0.18
N ASN A 40 -10.94 2.23 -0.15
CA ASN A 40 -9.89 2.58 -1.10
C ASN A 40 -8.90 1.41 -1.17
N GLY A 41 -8.04 1.41 -2.17
CA GLY A 41 -6.96 0.44 -2.31
C GLY A 41 -5.83 1.01 -3.14
N PHE A 42 -4.70 0.34 -3.10
CA PHE A 42 -3.55 0.66 -3.93
C PHE A 42 -2.95 -0.62 -4.50
N GLN A 43 -2.39 -0.49 -5.70
CA GLN A 43 -1.62 -1.56 -6.30
C GLN A 43 -0.20 -1.56 -5.71
N VAL A 44 0.33 -2.76 -5.53
CA VAL A 44 1.74 -2.92 -5.20
C VAL A 44 2.44 -3.54 -6.39
N GLY A 45 3.49 -2.89 -6.83
CA GLY A 45 4.22 -3.30 -8.03
C GLY A 45 5.73 -3.38 -7.82
N ILE A 46 6.37 -4.06 -8.75
CA ILE A 46 7.81 -3.99 -8.96
C ILE A 46 8.09 -2.84 -9.92
N TYR A 47 8.96 -1.95 -9.50
CA TYR A 47 9.44 -0.81 -10.28
C TYR A 47 10.94 -0.95 -10.52
N ALA A 48 11.38 -0.61 -11.73
CA ALA A 48 12.78 -0.64 -12.11
C ALA A 48 13.06 0.43 -13.16
N LYS A 49 14.31 0.59 -13.58
CA LYS A 49 14.66 1.48 -14.69
C LYS A 49 14.03 1.00 -16.00
N LYS A 50 13.65 1.94 -16.87
CA LYS A 50 12.94 1.67 -18.13
C LYS A 50 13.65 0.62 -18.99
N GLY A 51 14.96 0.66 -19.11
CA GLY A 51 15.78 -0.29 -19.88
C GLY A 51 15.95 -1.68 -19.23
N SER A 52 15.44 -1.91 -18.02
CA SER A 52 15.51 -3.20 -17.36
C SER A 52 14.57 -4.22 -18.02
N LYS A 53 15.03 -5.45 -18.20
CA LYS A 53 14.30 -6.59 -18.79
C LYS A 53 13.47 -7.37 -17.76
N ILE A 54 13.02 -6.71 -16.69
CA ILE A 54 12.17 -7.31 -15.67
C ILE A 54 10.73 -7.21 -16.14
N GLU A 55 10.02 -8.33 -16.26
CA GLU A 55 8.62 -8.42 -16.67
C GLU A 55 7.78 -9.26 -15.68
N ASN A 56 8.44 -10.14 -14.93
CA ASN A 56 7.80 -11.05 -13.99
C ASN A 56 8.78 -11.45 -12.86
N TRP A 57 8.31 -12.28 -11.93
CA TRP A 57 9.11 -12.74 -10.80
C TRP A 57 10.37 -13.53 -11.17
N ALA A 58 10.35 -14.30 -12.26
CA ALA A 58 11.51 -15.12 -12.66
C ALA A 58 12.70 -14.24 -13.09
N ASP A 59 12.45 -13.07 -13.66
CA ASP A 59 13.46 -12.13 -14.12
C ASP A 59 14.20 -11.44 -12.95
N LEU A 60 13.68 -11.59 -11.72
CA LEU A 60 14.29 -11.07 -10.50
C LEU A 60 15.32 -12.04 -9.88
N LYS A 61 15.55 -13.21 -10.45
CA LYS A 61 16.59 -14.13 -9.98
C LYS A 61 17.94 -13.41 -9.91
N ASP A 62 18.62 -13.57 -8.77
CA ASP A 62 19.88 -12.94 -8.42
C ASP A 62 19.88 -11.39 -8.37
N LYS A 63 18.74 -10.73 -8.62
CA LYS A 63 18.59 -9.28 -8.56
C LYS A 63 18.36 -8.79 -7.13
N THR A 64 18.79 -7.55 -6.89
CA THR A 64 18.55 -6.84 -5.63
C THR A 64 17.24 -6.06 -5.71
N VAL A 65 16.30 -6.36 -4.80
CA VAL A 65 14.99 -5.69 -4.73
C VAL A 65 14.85 -4.97 -3.41
N GLY A 66 14.71 -3.66 -3.47
CA GLY A 66 14.54 -2.80 -2.30
C GLY A 66 13.11 -2.78 -1.79
N VAL A 67 12.95 -2.68 -0.47
CA VAL A 67 11.65 -2.53 0.19
C VAL A 67 11.80 -1.73 1.48
N ASN A 68 10.75 -1.00 1.86
CA ASN A 68 10.70 -0.32 3.15
C ASN A 68 10.48 -1.36 4.28
N ARG A 69 11.38 -1.36 5.26
CA ARG A 69 11.35 -2.24 6.43
C ARG A 69 10.04 -2.12 7.20
N GLY A 70 9.43 -3.26 7.56
CA GLY A 70 8.17 -3.31 8.30
C GLY A 70 6.95 -2.84 7.51
N SER A 71 7.08 -2.62 6.19
CA SER A 71 5.93 -2.35 5.32
C SER A 71 5.08 -3.60 5.12
N SER A 72 3.83 -3.40 4.70
CA SER A 72 2.94 -4.52 4.32
C SER A 72 3.40 -5.27 3.06
N VAL A 73 4.33 -4.70 2.32
CA VAL A 73 4.91 -5.27 1.10
C VAL A 73 6.01 -6.28 1.41
N GLU A 74 6.78 -6.04 2.46
CA GLU A 74 7.96 -6.84 2.82
C GLU A 74 7.67 -8.35 2.97
N PRO A 75 6.63 -8.81 3.69
CA PRO A 75 6.37 -10.25 3.85
C PRO A 75 6.16 -10.97 2.52
N THR A 76 5.45 -10.33 1.58
CA THR A 76 5.24 -10.89 0.23
C THR A 76 6.54 -10.98 -0.53
N LEU A 77 7.38 -9.94 -0.48
CA LEU A 77 8.67 -9.92 -1.16
C LEU A 77 9.62 -10.99 -0.59
N VAL A 78 9.64 -11.16 0.74
CA VAL A 78 10.46 -12.21 1.40
C VAL A 78 10.01 -13.60 0.98
N LYS A 79 8.69 -13.84 0.90
CA LYS A 79 8.15 -15.12 0.39
C LYS A 79 8.59 -15.36 -1.05
N GLN A 80 8.54 -14.35 -1.90
CA GLN A 80 8.97 -14.47 -3.29
C GLN A 80 10.48 -14.69 -3.41
N ALA A 81 11.28 -14.09 -2.52
CA ALA A 81 12.74 -14.30 -2.50
C ALA A 81 13.11 -15.77 -2.31
N ALA A 82 12.41 -16.47 -1.43
CA ALA A 82 12.61 -17.89 -1.22
C ALA A 82 12.30 -18.76 -2.47
N ALA A 83 11.36 -18.30 -3.29
CA ALA A 83 10.93 -19.03 -4.50
C ALA A 83 11.78 -18.67 -5.74
N THR A 84 12.26 -17.44 -5.85
CA THR A 84 12.89 -16.93 -7.09
C THR A 84 14.40 -16.73 -6.98
N GLY A 85 14.94 -16.65 -5.74
CA GLY A 85 16.35 -16.34 -5.52
C GLY A 85 16.70 -14.85 -5.59
N LEU A 86 15.71 -13.94 -5.61
CA LEU A 86 15.97 -12.50 -5.50
C LEU A 86 16.57 -12.15 -4.12
N LYS A 87 17.31 -11.05 -4.05
CA LYS A 87 17.95 -10.55 -2.83
C LYS A 87 17.16 -9.35 -2.28
N VAL A 88 16.55 -9.49 -1.10
CA VAL A 88 15.79 -8.40 -0.45
C VAL A 88 16.74 -7.45 0.26
N VAL A 89 16.69 -6.16 -0.09
CA VAL A 89 17.39 -5.07 0.58
C VAL A 89 16.39 -4.19 1.31
N ARG A 90 16.58 -4.01 2.62
CA ARG A 90 15.66 -3.27 3.51
C ARG A 90 16.16 -1.86 3.76
N PHE A 91 15.28 -0.89 3.60
CA PHE A 91 15.53 0.51 3.87
C PHE A 91 14.57 1.04 4.95
N ASP A 92 14.92 2.13 5.60
CA ASP A 92 14.15 2.69 6.71
C ASP A 92 13.05 3.68 6.24
N SER A 93 12.97 3.96 4.93
CA SER A 93 11.92 4.80 4.34
C SER A 93 11.73 4.53 2.85
N ASP A 94 10.52 4.83 2.34
CA ASP A 94 10.21 4.75 0.91
C ASP A 94 11.15 5.67 0.09
N ALA A 95 11.50 6.84 0.63
CA ALA A 95 12.44 7.76 -0.03
C ALA A 95 13.83 7.16 -0.20
N ALA A 96 14.32 6.40 0.78
CA ALA A 96 15.61 5.71 0.70
C ALA A 96 15.56 4.58 -0.33
N VAL A 97 14.46 3.82 -0.40
CA VAL A 97 14.24 2.79 -1.44
C VAL A 97 14.33 3.40 -2.84
N ILE A 98 13.57 4.47 -3.06
CA ILE A 98 13.51 5.17 -4.36
C ILE A 98 14.89 5.75 -4.74
N GLN A 99 15.59 6.35 -3.78
CA GLN A 99 16.95 6.87 -4.03
C GLN A 99 17.94 5.76 -4.38
N ALA A 100 17.85 4.60 -3.72
CA ALA A 100 18.69 3.44 -4.01
C ALA A 100 18.46 2.90 -5.44
N LEU A 101 17.21 2.92 -5.92
CA LEU A 101 16.89 2.57 -7.31
C LEU A 101 17.51 3.55 -8.30
N PHE A 102 17.36 4.86 -8.07
CA PHE A 102 17.91 5.88 -8.95
C PHE A 102 19.44 5.84 -9.01
N SER A 103 20.09 5.61 -7.87
CA SER A 103 21.57 5.50 -7.79
C SER A 103 22.11 4.19 -8.38
N GLY A 104 21.25 3.20 -8.64
CA GLY A 104 21.66 1.88 -9.12
C GLY A 104 22.20 0.96 -8.01
N GLN A 105 21.98 1.31 -6.75
CA GLN A 105 22.31 0.46 -5.60
C GLN A 105 21.46 -0.81 -5.56
N ILE A 106 20.26 -0.76 -6.11
CA ILE A 106 19.33 -1.88 -6.27
C ILE A 106 18.84 -1.96 -7.73
N ASP A 107 18.51 -3.16 -8.18
CA ASP A 107 18.01 -3.41 -9.54
C ASP A 107 16.54 -3.04 -9.70
N ALA A 108 15.75 -3.24 -8.65
CA ALA A 108 14.31 -2.96 -8.62
C ALA A 108 13.85 -2.59 -7.20
N CYS A 109 12.66 -2.06 -7.08
CA CYS A 109 12.00 -1.85 -5.79
C CYS A 109 10.56 -2.36 -5.81
N ALA A 110 10.07 -2.76 -4.64
CA ALA A 110 8.68 -3.15 -4.40
C ALA A 110 7.98 -2.03 -3.65
N GLU A 111 7.07 -1.30 -4.32
CA GLU A 111 6.42 -0.10 -3.76
C GLU A 111 4.93 -0.05 -4.08
N PRO A 112 4.13 0.60 -3.23
CA PRO A 112 2.80 1.03 -3.58
C PRO A 112 2.81 2.02 -4.75
N ASP A 113 1.83 1.92 -5.63
CA ASP A 113 1.65 2.82 -6.78
C ASP A 113 1.57 4.30 -6.36
N THR A 114 0.93 4.59 -5.23
CA THR A 114 0.82 5.95 -4.66
C THR A 114 2.19 6.56 -4.31
N VAL A 115 3.13 5.74 -3.85
CA VAL A 115 4.51 6.16 -3.55
C VAL A 115 5.30 6.30 -4.84
N ALA A 116 5.23 5.28 -5.69
CA ALA A 116 5.97 5.23 -6.95
C ALA A 116 5.56 6.36 -7.90
N ASN A 117 4.25 6.56 -8.12
CA ASN A 117 3.74 7.60 -9.01
C ASN A 117 4.12 9.02 -8.56
N ARG A 118 4.10 9.27 -7.23
CA ARG A 118 4.59 10.54 -6.68
C ARG A 118 6.07 10.74 -6.99
N SER A 119 6.89 9.70 -6.86
CA SER A 119 8.32 9.76 -7.12
C SER A 119 8.64 9.93 -8.59
N ILE A 120 7.89 9.28 -9.48
CA ILE A 120 7.99 9.44 -10.94
C ILE A 120 7.62 10.87 -11.34
N LYS A 121 6.52 11.43 -10.80
CA LYS A 121 6.12 12.82 -11.05
C LYS A 121 7.15 13.84 -10.56
N ALA A 122 7.79 13.59 -9.43
CA ALA A 122 8.82 14.46 -8.86
C ALA A 122 10.15 14.40 -9.64
N ARG A 123 10.39 13.31 -10.38
CA ARG A 123 11.59 13.09 -11.21
C ARG A 123 11.21 12.50 -12.58
N PRO A 124 10.71 13.32 -13.51
CA PRO A 124 10.31 12.84 -14.84
C PRO A 124 11.47 12.19 -15.62
N ASP A 125 12.69 12.69 -15.40
CA ASP A 125 13.92 12.18 -16.04
C ASP A 125 14.52 10.95 -15.31
N GLY A 126 13.88 10.51 -14.23
CA GLY A 126 14.43 9.49 -13.32
C GLY A 126 14.36 8.05 -13.82
N ASP A 127 13.80 7.82 -15.00
CA ASP A 127 13.79 6.52 -15.69
C ASP A 127 13.11 5.36 -14.91
N MET A 128 12.38 5.64 -13.84
CA MET A 128 11.66 4.65 -13.04
C MET A 128 10.29 4.36 -13.66
N VAL A 129 10.00 3.08 -13.93
CA VAL A 129 8.72 2.63 -14.49
C VAL A 129 8.19 1.41 -13.74
N LEU A 130 6.87 1.25 -13.75
CA LEU A 130 6.22 0.01 -13.33
C LEU A 130 6.61 -1.12 -14.28
N LYS A 131 7.00 -2.25 -13.72
CA LYS A 131 7.26 -3.50 -14.46
C LYS A 131 6.06 -4.42 -14.42
N PHE A 132 5.58 -4.77 -13.23
CA PHE A 132 4.35 -5.54 -13.05
C PHE A 132 3.76 -5.30 -11.66
N ASN A 133 2.44 -5.43 -11.56
CA ASN A 133 1.73 -5.45 -10.29
C ASN A 133 1.66 -6.88 -9.75
N PHE A 134 1.72 -7.05 -8.43
CA PHE A 134 1.63 -8.37 -7.82
C PHE A 134 0.65 -8.46 -6.64
N SER A 135 0.13 -7.34 -6.19
CA SER A 135 -0.85 -7.32 -5.09
C SER A 135 -1.70 -6.07 -5.15
N THR A 136 -2.97 -6.21 -4.80
CA THR A 136 -3.85 -5.08 -4.46
C THR A 136 -4.03 -5.08 -2.96
N GLN A 137 -3.75 -3.96 -2.31
CA GLN A 137 -3.93 -3.82 -0.87
C GLN A 137 -5.12 -2.90 -0.58
N PRO A 138 -6.21 -3.43 -0.02
CA PRO A 138 -7.34 -2.63 0.38
C PRO A 138 -6.99 -1.80 1.63
N ASN A 139 -7.60 -0.63 1.73
CA ASN A 139 -7.61 0.18 2.94
C ASN A 139 -9.02 0.25 3.51
N SER A 140 -9.14 0.00 4.80
CA SER A 140 -10.39 0.10 5.55
C SER A 140 -10.27 1.16 6.64
N MET A 141 -11.40 1.76 7.00
CA MET A 141 -11.48 2.52 8.24
C MET A 141 -11.44 1.55 9.41
N ALA A 142 -11.04 2.03 10.58
CA ALA A 142 -11.04 1.20 11.79
C ALA A 142 -11.70 1.93 12.95
N THR A 143 -12.46 1.18 13.76
CA THR A 143 -13.08 1.61 15.01
C THR A 143 -12.64 0.72 16.18
N ARG A 144 -12.87 1.17 17.41
CA ARG A 144 -12.76 0.30 18.57
C ARG A 144 -13.82 -0.81 18.51
N LYS A 145 -13.55 -1.93 19.15
CA LYS A 145 -14.46 -3.09 19.18
C LYS A 145 -15.78 -2.84 19.92
N ASP A 146 -15.81 -1.88 20.83
CA ASP A 146 -17.00 -1.45 21.55
C ASP A 146 -17.84 -0.41 20.81
N ALA A 147 -17.32 0.19 19.73
CA ALA A 147 -17.97 1.23 18.95
C ALA A 147 -18.80 0.65 17.77
N PHE A 148 -19.69 -0.33 18.07
CA PHE A 148 -20.43 -1.08 17.06
C PHE A 148 -21.36 -0.20 16.21
N GLU A 149 -22.07 0.73 16.82
CA GLU A 149 -23.00 1.64 16.09
C GLU A 149 -22.23 2.53 15.11
N LEU A 150 -21.10 3.11 15.54
CA LEU A 150 -20.23 3.91 14.66
C LEU A 150 -19.67 3.06 13.52
N HIS A 151 -19.26 1.83 13.81
CA HIS A 151 -18.76 0.91 12.80
C HIS A 151 -19.80 0.62 11.72
N GLN A 152 -21.04 0.32 12.12
CA GLN A 152 -22.14 0.07 11.19
C GLN A 152 -22.51 1.31 10.38
N TRP A 153 -22.54 2.48 11.00
CA TRP A 153 -22.76 3.73 10.29
C TRP A 153 -21.70 3.98 9.22
N LEU A 154 -20.42 3.78 9.56
CA LEU A 154 -19.31 3.92 8.61
C LEU A 154 -19.41 2.92 7.46
N ASN A 155 -19.76 1.65 7.74
CA ASN A 155 -19.96 0.64 6.70
C ASN A 155 -21.08 1.04 5.72
N ASN A 156 -22.23 1.43 6.26
CA ASN A 156 -23.37 1.87 5.44
C ASN A 156 -23.01 3.10 4.60
N THR A 157 -22.29 4.06 5.20
CA THR A 157 -21.84 5.26 4.49
C THR A 157 -20.89 4.91 3.34
N ILE A 158 -19.87 4.06 3.60
CA ILE A 158 -18.93 3.62 2.56
C ILE A 158 -19.69 2.89 1.44
N TYR A 159 -20.59 1.98 1.80
CA TYR A 159 -21.41 1.25 0.82
C TYR A 159 -22.20 2.22 -0.07
N TYR A 160 -22.86 3.21 0.54
CA TYR A 160 -23.69 4.17 -0.18
C TYR A 160 -22.88 5.07 -1.13
N ILE A 161 -21.75 5.63 -0.66
CA ILE A 161 -20.88 6.47 -1.52
C ILE A 161 -20.14 5.68 -2.60
N LYS A 162 -19.97 4.35 -2.43
CA LYS A 162 -19.52 3.47 -3.53
C LYS A 162 -20.62 3.28 -4.57
N LEU A 163 -21.84 3.01 -4.11
CA LEU A 163 -22.97 2.71 -4.97
C LEU A 163 -23.38 3.92 -5.86
N ASN A 164 -23.35 5.12 -5.32
CA ASN A 164 -23.73 6.35 -6.03
C ASN A 164 -22.58 6.97 -6.85
N GLY A 165 -21.38 6.41 -6.81
CA GLY A 165 -20.20 6.88 -7.56
C GLY A 165 -19.41 7.99 -6.90
N GLU A 166 -19.84 8.56 -5.77
CA GLU A 166 -19.17 9.67 -5.08
C GLU A 166 -17.74 9.30 -4.67
N LEU A 167 -17.53 8.06 -4.22
CA LEU A 167 -16.20 7.60 -3.82
C LEU A 167 -15.21 7.56 -5.00
N ASP A 168 -15.69 7.20 -6.20
CA ASP A 168 -14.85 7.20 -7.42
C ASP A 168 -14.54 8.64 -7.87
N GLU A 169 -15.50 9.57 -7.76
CA GLU A 169 -15.26 10.99 -8.02
C GLU A 169 -14.18 11.57 -7.09
N ILE A 170 -14.23 11.25 -5.79
CA ILE A 170 -13.21 11.64 -4.81
C ILE A 170 -11.86 11.05 -5.21
N ALA A 171 -11.81 9.77 -5.59
CA ALA A 171 -10.59 9.13 -6.01
C ALA A 171 -9.97 9.79 -7.25
N ARG A 172 -10.76 10.03 -8.29
CA ARG A 172 -10.32 10.74 -9.51
C ARG A 172 -9.77 12.14 -9.19
N LYS A 173 -10.46 12.87 -8.31
CA LYS A 173 -10.04 14.22 -7.91
C LYS A 173 -8.70 14.24 -7.17
N TRP A 174 -8.47 13.32 -6.25
CA TRP A 174 -7.32 13.38 -5.32
C TRP A 174 -6.19 12.41 -5.68
N ILE A 175 -6.50 11.29 -6.31
CA ILE A 175 -5.52 10.27 -6.71
C ILE A 175 -5.21 10.37 -8.20
N GLY A 176 -6.15 10.89 -9.00
CA GLY A 176 -6.01 11.07 -10.45
C GLY A 176 -6.43 9.84 -11.26
N SER A 177 -7.02 8.84 -10.63
CA SER A 177 -7.54 7.63 -11.28
C SER A 177 -8.72 7.06 -10.51
N SER A 178 -9.51 6.20 -11.15
CA SER A 178 -10.53 5.39 -10.47
C SER A 178 -9.90 4.45 -9.46
N LEU A 179 -10.69 4.04 -8.48
CA LEU A 179 -10.27 3.01 -7.52
C LEU A 179 -10.11 1.66 -8.24
N PRO A 180 -9.15 0.83 -7.81
CA PRO A 180 -9.11 -0.56 -8.25
C PRO A 180 -10.33 -1.31 -7.75
N GLU A 181 -10.68 -2.42 -8.41
CA GLU A 181 -11.66 -3.35 -7.85
C GLU A 181 -11.17 -3.81 -6.47
N LEU A 182 -12.00 -3.58 -5.47
CA LEU A 182 -11.71 -3.96 -4.09
C LEU A 182 -12.48 -5.23 -3.76
N PRO A 183 -11.88 -6.15 -3.00
CA PRO A 183 -12.62 -7.31 -2.53
C PRO A 183 -13.82 -6.84 -1.71
N THR A 184 -14.96 -7.45 -1.93
CA THR A 184 -16.16 -7.34 -1.11
C THR A 184 -16.20 -8.50 -0.13
N PHE A 185 -16.70 -8.24 1.09
CA PHE A 185 -16.98 -9.32 2.03
C PHE A 185 -18.19 -10.12 1.60
#